data_b2354391f4fcd784516cd7267bdc173e
#
_entry.id   b2354391f4fcd784516cd7267bdc173e
#
_cell.length_a   1.000
_cell.length_b   1.000
_cell.length_c   1.000
_cell.angle_alpha   90.00
_cell.angle_beta   90.00
_cell.angle_gamma   90.00
#
_symmetry.space_group_name_H-M   'P 1'
#
loop_
_entity.id
_entity.type
_entity.pdbx_description
1 polymer ?
#
loop_
_entity_poly.entity_id
_entity_poly.type
_entity_poly.pdbx_seq_one_letter_code
_entity_poly.pdbx_strand_id
1 'polypeptide(L)'
;MRTIPSIITACIFLCLSHIAHSADLLIQPPPPSMDKFYAEKGRTSEWIIQMNKISRTFNAVFISIDQKNWKEALQNASGFGAAYRKASKMVPEWKDLFDLKTSQNFITSIQSKDTEKIKQFSIKIKKTCSQCHQKHNISVWARYHWPSTQIIKILDPIEEQEVDYDEFMRRLAFSLKSIKILFEQGETNKSWKAIDIFSKQLRGLRSVCSKCHVTEWTKNPTTVKDFFVGEDMIDALQKVK
;
A
#
# COMPACT_ATOMS: atom_id res chain seq x y z
N MET A 1 58.77 -24.49 8.14
CA MET A 1 57.32 -24.79 8.11
C MET A 1 56.58 -23.59 8.65
N ARG A 2 55.96 -22.79 7.77
CA ARG A 2 55.20 -21.60 8.15
C ARG A 2 53.71 -21.95 8.09
N THR A 3 53.07 -21.87 9.25
CA THR A 3 51.62 -22.10 9.44
C THR A 3 50.83 -20.90 8.97
N ILE A 4 50.07 -21.02 7.88
CA ILE A 4 49.01 -20.12 7.50
C ILE A 4 47.71 -20.87 7.81
N PRO A 5 47.10 -20.62 8.97
CA PRO A 5 45.67 -20.73 9.03
C PRO A 5 45.09 -19.70 10.02
N SER A 6 44.35 -18.76 9.64
CA SER A 6 43.39 -18.06 10.54
C SER A 6 42.57 -16.98 9.86
N ILE A 7 42.88 -16.60 8.63
CA ILE A 7 42.17 -15.51 7.98
C ILE A 7 40.90 -16.01 7.28
N ILE A 8 40.87 -17.24 6.79
CA ILE A 8 39.72 -17.81 6.06
C ILE A 8 38.54 -18.10 6.99
N THR A 9 38.81 -18.52 8.23
CA THR A 9 37.74 -18.83 9.21
C THR A 9 37.02 -17.58 9.73
N ALA A 10 37.67 -16.43 9.77
CA ALA A 10 37.05 -15.15 10.22
C ALA A 10 36.11 -14.56 9.19
N CYS A 11 36.36 -14.75 7.89
CA CYS A 11 35.48 -14.26 6.82
C CYS A 11 34.15 -15.02 6.72
N ILE A 12 34.12 -16.30 7.05
CA ILE A 12 32.92 -17.15 7.01
C ILE A 12 31.95 -16.76 8.15
N PHE A 13 32.44 -16.33 9.30
CA PHE A 13 31.59 -15.89 10.42
C PHE A 13 30.99 -14.51 10.23
N LEU A 14 31.60 -13.64 9.44
CA LEU A 14 31.07 -12.29 9.16
C LEU A 14 29.96 -12.27 8.09
N CYS A 15 29.85 -13.32 7.27
CA CYS A 15 28.78 -13.41 6.25
C CYS A 15 27.46 -13.99 6.78
N LEU A 16 27.43 -14.58 7.97
CA LEU A 16 26.24 -15.22 8.52
C LEU A 16 25.37 -14.30 9.41
N SER A 17 25.78 -13.08 9.66
CA SER A 17 25.07 -12.16 10.59
C SER A 17 24.07 -11.23 9.89
N HIS A 18 23.83 -11.34 8.58
CA HIS A 18 22.78 -10.62 7.89
C HIS A 18 21.56 -11.52 7.63
N ILE A 19 21.05 -12.17 8.68
CA ILE A 19 19.66 -12.60 8.66
C ILE A 19 18.86 -11.30 8.76
N ALA A 20 18.46 -10.78 7.59
CA ALA A 20 17.47 -9.74 7.53
C ALA A 20 16.23 -10.27 8.25
N HIS A 21 16.02 -9.85 9.48
CA HIS A 21 14.73 -9.99 10.12
C HIS A 21 13.78 -9.13 9.28
N SER A 22 13.03 -9.76 8.40
CA SER A 22 11.83 -9.14 7.87
C SER A 22 10.94 -8.89 9.09
N ALA A 23 10.92 -7.64 9.57
CA ALA A 23 9.96 -7.27 10.59
C ALA A 23 8.59 -7.57 9.97
N ASP A 24 7.85 -8.50 10.56
CA ASP A 24 6.47 -8.76 10.19
C ASP A 24 5.73 -7.42 10.23
N LEU A 25 5.36 -6.91 9.06
CA LEU A 25 4.60 -5.67 8.97
C LEU A 25 3.18 -5.97 9.46
N LEU A 26 2.96 -5.79 10.75
CA LEU A 26 1.64 -5.96 11.35
C LEU A 26 0.73 -4.83 10.86
N ILE A 27 -0.06 -5.09 9.83
CA ILE A 27 -1.05 -4.16 9.32
C ILE A 27 -2.18 -4.09 10.33
N GLN A 28 -2.24 -3.00 11.11
CA GLN A 28 -3.31 -2.77 12.04
C GLN A 28 -4.59 -2.39 11.28
N PRO A 29 -5.73 -3.02 11.58
CA PRO A 29 -7.00 -2.61 10.97
C PRO A 29 -7.34 -1.16 11.35
N PRO A 30 -8.09 -0.43 10.50
CA PRO A 30 -8.57 0.90 10.87
C PRO A 30 -9.51 0.80 12.07
N PRO A 31 -9.56 1.83 12.92
CA PRO A 31 -10.41 1.81 14.10
C PRO A 31 -11.91 1.75 13.74
N PRO A 32 -12.74 1.10 14.54
CA PRO A 32 -14.18 0.97 14.27
C PRO A 32 -14.91 2.31 14.10
N SER A 33 -14.41 3.37 14.74
CA SER A 33 -14.98 4.71 14.60
C SER A 33 -14.92 5.27 13.17
N MET A 34 -14.12 4.67 12.28
CA MET A 34 -14.10 5.00 10.87
C MET A 34 -15.29 4.46 10.08
N ASP A 35 -15.91 3.36 10.51
CA ASP A 35 -16.98 2.68 9.77
C ASP A 35 -18.14 3.63 9.43
N LYS A 36 -18.46 4.56 10.31
CA LYS A 36 -19.53 5.56 10.10
C LYS A 36 -19.31 6.48 8.88
N PHE A 37 -18.05 6.67 8.44
CA PHE A 37 -17.73 7.49 7.28
C PHE A 37 -17.78 6.73 5.95
N TYR A 38 -17.96 5.40 6.02
CA TYR A 38 -18.00 4.50 4.87
C TYR A 38 -19.31 3.69 4.81
N ALA A 39 -20.34 4.10 5.56
CA ALA A 39 -21.58 3.34 5.72
C ALA A 39 -22.39 3.20 4.42
N GLU A 40 -22.24 4.11 3.46
CA GLU A 40 -23.04 4.10 2.23
C GLU A 40 -22.19 3.71 1.00
N LYS A 41 -22.54 2.57 0.39
CA LYS A 41 -21.94 2.16 -0.89
C LYS A 41 -22.32 3.15 -2.00
N GLY A 42 -21.32 3.58 -2.78
CA GLY A 42 -21.51 4.48 -3.93
C GLY A 42 -21.44 5.96 -3.61
N ARG A 43 -21.33 6.36 -2.35
CA ARG A 43 -21.05 7.76 -1.96
C ARG A 43 -19.58 7.93 -1.58
N THR A 44 -19.03 9.09 -1.95
CA THR A 44 -17.68 9.46 -1.50
C THR A 44 -17.68 9.61 0.01
N SER A 45 -16.83 8.88 0.69
CA SER A 45 -16.68 8.92 2.15
C SER A 45 -16.42 10.35 2.66
N GLU A 46 -17.10 10.74 3.74
CA GLU A 46 -16.83 12.01 4.41
C GLU A 46 -15.38 12.17 4.85
N TRP A 47 -14.73 11.06 5.21
CA TRP A 47 -13.31 11.04 5.52
C TRP A 47 -12.45 11.43 4.31
N ILE A 48 -12.74 10.87 3.13
CA ILE A 48 -12.02 11.22 1.89
C ILE A 48 -12.27 12.68 1.52
N ILE A 49 -13.51 13.16 1.62
CA ILE A 49 -13.85 14.57 1.38
C ILE A 49 -13.01 15.47 2.30
N GLN A 50 -12.89 15.10 3.58
CA GLN A 50 -12.12 15.87 4.55
C GLN A 50 -10.60 15.83 4.24
N MET A 51 -10.03 14.68 3.84
CA MET A 51 -8.64 14.57 3.41
C MET A 51 -8.35 15.40 2.16
N ASN A 52 -9.25 15.36 1.18
CA ASN A 52 -9.16 16.17 -0.04
C ASN A 52 -9.22 17.67 0.28
N LYS A 53 -10.07 18.09 1.23
CA LYS A 53 -10.14 19.48 1.68
C LYS A 53 -8.83 19.94 2.32
N ILE A 54 -8.22 19.10 3.19
CA ILE A 54 -6.91 19.38 3.79
C ILE A 54 -5.86 19.54 2.70
N SER A 55 -5.75 18.59 1.79
CA SER A 55 -4.76 18.61 0.71
C SER A 55 -4.92 19.82 -0.18
N ARG A 56 -6.15 20.11 -0.62
CA ARG A 56 -6.45 21.26 -1.49
C ARG A 56 -6.09 22.58 -0.84
N THR A 57 -6.52 22.81 0.41
CA THR A 57 -6.26 24.08 1.09
C THR A 57 -4.79 24.24 1.43
N PHE A 58 -4.09 23.17 1.82
CA PHE A 58 -2.66 23.19 2.05
C PHE A 58 -1.87 23.55 0.78
N ASN A 59 -2.18 22.94 -0.35
CA ASN A 59 -1.53 23.24 -1.62
C ASN A 59 -1.86 24.66 -2.12
N ALA A 60 -3.10 25.13 -1.94
CA ALA A 60 -3.51 26.46 -2.32
C ALA A 60 -2.74 27.57 -1.61
N VAL A 61 -2.24 27.32 -0.38
CA VAL A 61 -1.35 28.27 0.32
C VAL A 61 -0.11 28.57 -0.52
N PHE A 62 0.56 27.53 -1.03
CA PHE A 62 1.82 27.70 -1.78
C PHE A 62 1.56 28.36 -3.14
N ILE A 63 0.47 28.00 -3.81
CA ILE A 63 0.06 28.65 -5.06
C ILE A 63 -0.16 30.13 -4.84
N SER A 64 -0.86 30.50 -3.74
CA SER A 64 -1.12 31.92 -3.41
C SER A 64 0.18 32.67 -3.04
N ILE A 65 1.11 32.04 -2.35
CA ILE A 65 2.43 32.63 -2.02
C ILE A 65 3.25 32.87 -3.29
N ASP A 66 3.27 31.91 -4.20
CA ASP A 66 3.97 32.02 -5.49
C ASP A 66 3.44 33.20 -6.33
N GLN A 67 2.11 33.42 -6.28
CA GLN A 67 1.43 34.54 -6.87
C GLN A 67 1.59 35.85 -6.07
N LYS A 68 2.32 35.86 -4.95
CA LYS A 68 2.49 36.99 -4.02
C LYS A 68 1.15 37.48 -3.42
N ASN A 69 0.11 36.65 -3.46
CA ASN A 69 -1.20 36.93 -2.89
C ASN A 69 -1.27 36.46 -1.42
N TRP A 70 -0.66 37.25 -0.53
CA TRP A 70 -0.59 36.92 0.90
C TRP A 70 -1.95 36.88 1.61
N LYS A 71 -2.92 37.66 1.12
CA LYS A 71 -4.28 37.65 1.67
C LYS A 71 -4.93 36.27 1.43
N GLU A 72 -4.86 35.79 0.21
CA GLU A 72 -5.40 34.50 -0.18
C GLU A 72 -4.61 33.35 0.50
N ALA A 73 -3.28 33.47 0.59
CA ALA A 73 -2.46 32.51 1.30
C ALA A 73 -2.88 32.32 2.76
N LEU A 74 -3.17 33.44 3.47
CA LEU A 74 -3.64 33.37 4.84
C LEU A 74 -5.05 32.78 4.94
N GLN A 75 -5.93 33.08 4.00
CA GLN A 75 -7.27 32.51 3.92
C GLN A 75 -7.24 31.00 3.72
N ASN A 76 -6.40 30.52 2.79
CA ASN A 76 -6.17 29.09 2.54
C ASN A 76 -5.52 28.39 3.73
N ALA A 77 -4.57 29.03 4.40
CA ALA A 77 -3.94 28.48 5.60
C ALA A 77 -4.93 28.34 6.76
N SER A 78 -5.80 29.32 6.95
CA SER A 78 -6.89 29.25 7.93
C SER A 78 -7.87 28.13 7.61
N GLY A 79 -8.22 27.98 6.33
CA GLY A 79 -9.05 26.90 5.82
C GLY A 79 -8.41 25.50 6.05
N PHE A 80 -7.09 25.39 5.79
CA PHE A 80 -6.31 24.21 6.11
C PHE A 80 -6.36 23.87 7.61
N GLY A 81 -6.09 24.85 8.49
CA GLY A 81 -6.10 24.64 9.94
C GLY A 81 -7.46 24.20 10.47
N ALA A 82 -8.54 24.78 9.95
CA ALA A 82 -9.91 24.39 10.30
C ALA A 82 -10.20 22.95 9.83
N ALA A 83 -9.83 22.59 8.60
CA ALA A 83 -10.02 21.27 8.06
C ALA A 83 -9.19 20.21 8.81
N TYR A 84 -7.94 20.53 9.13
CA TYR A 84 -7.02 19.66 9.87
C TYR A 84 -7.54 19.39 11.28
N ARG A 85 -8.00 20.41 11.99
CA ARG A 85 -8.65 20.28 13.31
C ARG A 85 -9.96 19.49 13.26
N LYS A 86 -10.77 19.65 12.20
CA LYS A 86 -11.96 18.83 12.02
C LYS A 86 -11.58 17.36 11.87
N ALA A 87 -10.62 17.03 11.02
CA ALA A 87 -10.16 15.66 10.80
C ALA A 87 -9.66 14.99 12.09
N SER A 88 -8.90 15.73 12.93
CA SER A 88 -8.40 15.18 14.21
C SER A 88 -9.52 14.78 15.19
N LYS A 89 -10.75 15.26 14.97
CA LYS A 89 -11.92 14.92 15.78
C LYS A 89 -12.79 13.84 15.15
N MET A 90 -12.61 13.56 13.87
CA MET A 90 -13.45 12.58 13.17
C MET A 90 -13.18 11.14 13.62
N VAL A 91 -11.91 10.80 13.84
CA VAL A 91 -11.46 9.48 14.30
C VAL A 91 -10.71 9.67 15.60
N PRO A 92 -11.35 9.48 16.75
CA PRO A 92 -10.77 9.78 18.08
C PRO A 92 -9.46 9.05 18.34
N GLU A 93 -9.34 7.81 17.86
CA GLU A 93 -8.15 6.96 18.02
C GLU A 93 -6.93 7.49 17.27
N TRP A 94 -7.15 8.35 16.28
CA TRP A 94 -6.10 8.98 15.48
C TRP A 94 -5.84 10.44 15.84
N LYS A 95 -6.48 10.95 16.90
CA LYS A 95 -6.34 12.33 17.34
C LYS A 95 -4.88 12.77 17.48
N ASP A 96 -4.06 11.93 18.08
CA ASP A 96 -2.66 12.22 18.37
C ASP A 96 -1.73 12.14 17.14
N LEU A 97 -2.26 11.67 16.01
CA LEU A 97 -1.56 11.70 14.73
C LEU A 97 -1.63 13.08 14.06
N PHE A 98 -2.38 14.03 14.63
CA PHE A 98 -2.53 15.39 14.10
C PHE A 98 -1.74 16.39 14.97
N ASP A 99 -0.67 16.94 14.42
CA ASP A 99 0.10 17.99 15.08
C ASP A 99 -0.59 19.37 14.91
N LEU A 100 -1.59 19.61 15.77
CA LEU A 100 -2.37 20.86 15.74
C LEU A 100 -1.51 22.08 16.10
N LYS A 101 -0.46 21.91 16.93
CA LYS A 101 0.45 22.99 17.28
C LYS A 101 1.26 23.45 16.07
N THR A 102 1.85 22.52 15.34
CA THR A 102 2.59 22.84 14.10
C THR A 102 1.67 23.45 13.04
N SER A 103 0.42 22.98 12.92
CA SER A 103 -0.58 23.58 12.04
C SER A 103 -0.86 25.05 12.41
N GLN A 104 -1.00 25.38 13.68
CA GLN A 104 -1.21 26.76 14.14
C GLN A 104 0.02 27.63 13.88
N ASN A 105 1.21 27.13 14.17
CA ASN A 105 2.47 27.85 13.90
C ASN A 105 2.66 28.14 12.40
N PHE A 106 2.24 27.20 11.54
CA PHE A 106 2.24 27.41 10.08
C PHE A 106 1.34 28.58 9.67
N ILE A 107 0.13 28.67 10.22
CA ILE A 107 -0.78 29.80 9.95
C ILE A 107 -0.16 31.13 10.41
N THR A 108 0.41 31.16 11.62
CA THR A 108 1.07 32.36 12.17
C THR A 108 2.26 32.79 11.33
N SER A 109 3.04 31.84 10.79
CA SER A 109 4.18 32.17 9.91
C SER A 109 3.76 32.77 8.58
N ILE A 110 2.60 32.37 8.03
CA ILE A 110 2.02 32.99 6.83
C ILE A 110 1.51 34.40 7.13
N GLN A 111 0.88 34.60 8.28
CA GLN A 111 0.43 35.91 8.71
C GLN A 111 1.59 36.92 8.85
N SER A 112 2.73 36.47 9.37
CA SER A 112 3.96 37.26 9.46
C SER A 112 4.80 37.29 8.19
N LYS A 113 4.43 36.57 7.16
CA LYS A 113 5.17 36.39 5.89
C LYS A 113 6.60 35.89 6.09
N ASP A 114 6.84 35.10 7.15
CA ASP A 114 8.13 34.50 7.48
C ASP A 114 8.36 33.25 6.64
N THR A 115 9.04 33.41 5.51
CA THR A 115 9.23 32.36 4.50
C THR A 115 10.01 31.16 5.04
N GLU A 116 10.99 31.39 5.93
CA GLU A 116 11.78 30.32 6.52
C GLU A 116 10.92 29.47 7.47
N LYS A 117 10.12 30.09 8.32
CA LYS A 117 9.20 29.37 9.21
C LYS A 117 8.09 28.67 8.42
N ILE A 118 7.57 29.28 7.35
CA ILE A 118 6.60 28.64 6.45
C ILE A 118 7.19 27.34 5.92
N LYS A 119 8.42 27.37 5.37
CA LYS A 119 9.13 26.19 4.87
C LYS A 119 9.31 25.15 5.98
N GLN A 120 9.81 25.55 7.15
CA GLN A 120 10.07 24.66 8.29
C GLN A 120 8.79 23.93 8.74
N PHE A 121 7.69 24.68 8.97
CA PHE A 121 6.44 24.08 9.44
C PHE A 121 5.74 23.25 8.35
N SER A 122 5.84 23.63 7.08
CA SER A 122 5.30 22.85 6.00
C SER A 122 5.97 21.47 5.89
N ILE A 123 7.28 21.38 6.08
CA ILE A 123 8.01 20.11 6.10
C ILE A 123 7.53 19.24 7.26
N LYS A 124 7.36 19.81 8.46
CA LYS A 124 6.85 19.07 9.62
C LYS A 124 5.43 18.53 9.37
N ILE A 125 4.52 19.34 8.82
CA ILE A 125 3.16 18.91 8.46
C ILE A 125 3.21 17.78 7.42
N LYS A 126 3.98 17.94 6.35
CA LYS A 126 4.14 16.89 5.32
C LYS A 126 4.65 15.58 5.91
N LYS A 127 5.62 15.64 6.83
CA LYS A 127 6.14 14.47 7.54
C LYS A 127 5.06 13.77 8.34
N THR A 128 4.26 14.51 9.11
CA THR A 128 3.13 13.98 9.89
C THR A 128 2.11 13.30 8.98
N CYS A 129 1.72 13.95 7.86
CA CYS A 129 0.81 13.35 6.87
C CYS A 129 1.38 12.06 6.27
N SER A 130 2.66 12.07 5.88
CA SER A 130 3.32 10.91 5.29
C SER A 130 3.38 9.73 6.27
N GLN A 131 3.72 9.97 7.53
CA GLN A 131 3.78 8.93 8.56
C GLN A 131 2.42 8.28 8.81
N CYS A 132 1.34 9.10 8.90
CA CYS A 132 -0.01 8.60 9.05
C CYS A 132 -0.42 7.75 7.85
N HIS A 133 -0.20 8.25 6.61
CA HIS A 133 -0.55 7.53 5.39
C HIS A 133 0.25 6.23 5.23
N GLN A 134 1.55 6.24 5.50
CA GLN A 134 2.37 5.03 5.45
C GLN A 134 1.87 3.95 6.42
N LYS A 135 1.44 4.38 7.61
CA LYS A 135 0.98 3.44 8.63
C LYS A 135 -0.42 2.90 8.37
N HIS A 136 -1.34 3.72 7.86
CA HIS A 136 -2.78 3.41 7.89
C HIS A 136 -3.43 3.30 6.51
N ASN A 137 -2.85 3.86 5.45
CA ASN A 137 -3.50 3.91 4.14
C ASN A 137 -3.86 2.53 3.59
N ILE A 138 -2.94 1.56 3.73
CA ILE A 138 -3.14 0.20 3.21
C ILE A 138 -4.33 -0.47 3.91
N SER A 139 -4.42 -0.38 5.24
CA SER A 139 -5.49 -1.00 6.01
C SER A 139 -6.85 -0.35 5.76
N VAL A 140 -6.89 0.98 5.65
CA VAL A 140 -8.10 1.72 5.29
C VAL A 140 -8.57 1.33 3.89
N TRP A 141 -7.65 1.31 2.94
CA TRP A 141 -7.98 0.94 1.58
C TRP A 141 -8.49 -0.50 1.49
N ALA A 142 -7.82 -1.44 2.13
CA ALA A 142 -8.22 -2.85 2.16
C ALA A 142 -9.59 -3.06 2.80
N ARG A 143 -9.92 -2.31 3.86
CA ARG A 143 -11.21 -2.46 4.55
C ARG A 143 -12.38 -1.85 3.78
N TYR A 144 -12.21 -0.66 3.20
CA TYR A 144 -13.33 0.13 2.69
C TYR A 144 -13.41 0.23 1.18
N HIS A 145 -12.32 -0.03 0.47
CA HIS A 145 -12.24 0.11 -0.98
C HIS A 145 -11.94 -1.19 -1.71
N TRP A 146 -11.52 -2.24 -0.97
CA TRP A 146 -11.33 -3.53 -1.59
C TRP A 146 -12.70 -4.10 -1.99
N PRO A 147 -12.88 -4.49 -3.25
CA PRO A 147 -14.13 -5.12 -3.68
C PRO A 147 -14.34 -6.43 -2.92
N SER A 148 -15.60 -6.77 -2.65
CA SER A 148 -15.93 -8.08 -2.09
C SER A 148 -15.47 -9.18 -3.04
N THR A 149 -14.61 -10.07 -2.56
CA THR A 149 -14.14 -11.21 -3.33
C THR A 149 -15.24 -12.23 -3.63
N GLN A 150 -16.34 -12.18 -2.88
CA GLN A 150 -17.50 -13.08 -3.04
C GLN A 150 -18.19 -12.99 -4.41
N ILE A 151 -18.08 -11.85 -5.08
CA ILE A 151 -18.67 -11.65 -6.43
C ILE A 151 -17.72 -12.05 -7.57
N ILE A 152 -16.47 -12.39 -7.23
CA ILE A 152 -15.45 -12.72 -8.23
C ILE A 152 -15.46 -14.22 -8.45
N LYS A 153 -15.81 -14.61 -9.66
CA LYS A 153 -15.65 -15.98 -10.16
C LYS A 153 -14.45 -16.06 -11.08
N ILE A 154 -13.72 -17.16 -10.97
CA ILE A 154 -12.54 -17.45 -11.80
C ILE A 154 -12.77 -18.79 -12.47
N LEU A 155 -12.56 -18.83 -13.78
CA LEU A 155 -12.50 -20.11 -14.50
C LEU A 155 -11.20 -20.80 -14.11
N ASP A 156 -11.30 -21.90 -13.35
CA ASP A 156 -10.13 -22.72 -13.02
C ASP A 156 -9.67 -23.45 -14.30
N PRO A 157 -8.45 -23.15 -14.80
CA PRO A 157 -7.98 -23.73 -16.05
C PRO A 157 -7.58 -25.21 -15.94
N ILE A 158 -7.63 -25.79 -14.75
CA ILE A 158 -7.33 -27.21 -14.50
C ILE A 158 -8.60 -28.05 -14.53
N GLU A 159 -9.64 -27.56 -13.86
CA GLU A 159 -10.93 -28.25 -13.76
C GLU A 159 -11.95 -27.75 -14.77
N GLU A 160 -11.64 -26.68 -15.53
CA GLU A 160 -12.46 -26.05 -16.55
C GLU A 160 -13.86 -25.62 -16.03
N GLN A 161 -13.91 -25.23 -14.74
CA GLN A 161 -15.13 -24.78 -14.09
C GLN A 161 -14.94 -23.44 -13.38
N GLU A 162 -16.03 -22.67 -13.27
CA GLU A 162 -16.02 -21.44 -12.47
C GLU A 162 -16.05 -21.77 -10.98
N VAL A 163 -15.10 -21.19 -10.24
CA VAL A 163 -15.00 -21.29 -8.78
C VAL A 163 -14.96 -19.91 -8.15
N ASP A 164 -15.30 -19.84 -6.87
CA ASP A 164 -15.16 -18.63 -6.08
C ASP A 164 -13.69 -18.22 -5.94
N TYR A 165 -13.44 -16.92 -5.88
CA TYR A 165 -12.09 -16.36 -5.70
C TYR A 165 -11.34 -17.01 -4.54
N ASP A 166 -11.99 -17.15 -3.37
CA ASP A 166 -11.37 -17.71 -2.18
C ASP A 166 -11.00 -19.20 -2.36
N GLU A 167 -11.84 -19.95 -3.06
CA GLU A 167 -11.55 -21.34 -3.41
C GLU A 167 -10.38 -21.43 -4.39
N PHE A 168 -10.39 -20.57 -5.42
CA PHE A 168 -9.31 -20.53 -6.39
C PHE A 168 -7.97 -20.17 -5.72
N MET A 169 -7.96 -19.21 -4.81
CA MET A 169 -6.75 -18.83 -4.07
C MET A 169 -6.22 -19.94 -3.16
N ARG A 170 -7.12 -20.74 -2.55
CA ARG A 170 -6.71 -21.96 -1.80
C ARG A 170 -6.03 -22.98 -2.71
N ARG A 171 -6.60 -23.23 -3.89
CA ARG A 171 -6.01 -24.16 -4.88
C ARG A 171 -4.67 -23.67 -5.39
N LEU A 172 -4.55 -22.40 -5.71
CA LEU A 172 -3.30 -21.76 -6.12
C LEU A 172 -2.22 -21.89 -5.02
N ALA A 173 -2.58 -21.60 -3.77
CA ALA A 173 -1.67 -21.75 -2.65
C ALA A 173 -1.27 -23.21 -2.40
N PHE A 174 -2.17 -24.16 -2.62
CA PHE A 174 -1.87 -25.59 -2.51
C PHE A 174 -0.89 -26.05 -3.60
N SER A 175 -1.10 -25.67 -4.86
CA SER A 175 -0.18 -26.01 -5.94
C SER A 175 1.22 -25.45 -5.72
N LEU A 176 1.33 -24.21 -5.22
CA LEU A 176 2.62 -23.62 -4.86
C LEU A 176 3.31 -24.40 -3.74
N LYS A 177 2.60 -24.77 -2.68
CA LYS A 177 3.15 -25.58 -1.59
C LYS A 177 3.58 -26.99 -2.09
N SER A 178 2.80 -27.57 -2.99
CA SER A 178 3.09 -28.88 -3.55
C SER A 178 4.42 -28.90 -4.31
N ILE A 179 4.77 -27.83 -5.02
CA ILE A 179 6.07 -27.72 -5.71
C ILE A 179 7.21 -27.93 -4.70
N LYS A 180 7.18 -27.17 -3.60
CA LYS A 180 8.22 -27.26 -2.57
C LYS A 180 8.29 -28.64 -1.91
N ILE A 181 7.14 -29.18 -1.48
CA ILE A 181 7.06 -30.47 -0.80
C ILE A 181 7.59 -31.60 -1.69
N LEU A 182 7.12 -31.65 -2.95
CA LEU A 182 7.53 -32.69 -3.88
C LEU A 182 9.03 -32.61 -4.21
N PHE A 183 9.55 -31.40 -4.35
CA PHE A 183 10.98 -31.18 -4.56
C PHE A 183 11.81 -31.67 -3.36
N GLU A 184 11.42 -31.33 -2.13
CA GLU A 184 12.07 -31.76 -0.89
C GLU A 184 12.00 -33.30 -0.69
N GLN A 185 10.98 -33.97 -1.23
CA GLN A 185 10.82 -35.40 -1.23
C GLN A 185 11.61 -36.14 -2.34
N GLY A 186 12.30 -35.36 -3.21
CA GLY A 186 13.04 -35.96 -4.36
C GLY A 186 12.12 -36.35 -5.53
N GLU A 187 10.83 -36.02 -5.48
CA GLU A 187 9.81 -36.33 -6.50
C GLU A 187 9.86 -35.34 -7.66
N THR A 188 11.01 -35.18 -8.29
CA THR A 188 11.30 -34.15 -9.28
C THR A 188 10.26 -34.09 -10.41
N ASN A 189 9.88 -35.20 -11.00
CA ASN A 189 8.89 -35.21 -12.09
C ASN A 189 7.51 -34.77 -11.65
N LYS A 190 7.11 -35.05 -10.40
CA LYS A 190 5.83 -34.56 -9.84
C LYS A 190 5.92 -33.08 -9.50
N SER A 191 7.08 -32.59 -9.05
CA SER A 191 7.32 -31.18 -8.82
C SER A 191 7.17 -30.36 -10.12
N TRP A 192 7.70 -30.84 -11.25
CA TRP A 192 7.50 -30.21 -12.56
C TRP A 192 6.04 -30.12 -12.97
N LYS A 193 5.27 -31.20 -12.74
CA LYS A 193 3.82 -31.17 -13.00
C LYS A 193 3.10 -30.12 -12.11
N ALA A 194 3.52 -30.00 -10.85
CA ALA A 194 2.96 -28.99 -9.95
C ALA A 194 3.29 -27.56 -10.40
N ILE A 195 4.47 -27.32 -10.99
CA ILE A 195 4.84 -26.04 -11.60
C ILE A 195 3.92 -25.73 -12.79
N ASP A 196 3.60 -26.70 -13.63
CA ASP A 196 2.67 -26.52 -14.76
C ASP A 196 1.27 -26.13 -14.28
N ILE A 197 0.77 -26.83 -13.27
CA ILE A 197 -0.54 -26.53 -12.66
C ILE A 197 -0.55 -25.11 -12.12
N PHE A 198 0.46 -24.74 -11.31
CA PHE A 198 0.58 -23.41 -10.73
C PHE A 198 0.66 -22.31 -11.79
N SER A 199 1.45 -22.52 -12.84
CA SER A 199 1.58 -21.56 -13.96
C SER A 199 0.25 -21.35 -14.70
N LYS A 200 -0.52 -22.44 -14.95
CA LYS A 200 -1.85 -22.35 -15.55
C LYS A 200 -2.81 -21.58 -14.64
N GLN A 201 -2.81 -21.87 -13.33
CA GLN A 201 -3.65 -21.17 -12.38
C GLN A 201 -3.29 -19.67 -12.27
N LEU A 202 -2.00 -19.31 -12.32
CA LEU A 202 -1.59 -17.89 -12.38
C LEU A 202 -2.17 -17.19 -13.62
N ARG A 203 -2.18 -17.84 -14.77
CA ARG A 203 -2.82 -17.31 -16.00
C ARG A 203 -4.33 -17.13 -15.81
N GLY A 204 -5.00 -18.06 -15.14
CA GLY A 204 -6.41 -17.94 -14.78
C GLY A 204 -6.67 -16.74 -13.88
N LEU A 205 -5.85 -16.56 -12.82
CA LEU A 205 -5.95 -15.41 -11.92
C LEU A 205 -5.78 -14.08 -12.66
N ARG A 206 -4.86 -14.00 -13.63
CA ARG A 206 -4.60 -12.79 -14.42
C ARG A 206 -5.87 -12.25 -15.09
N SER A 207 -6.79 -13.11 -15.49
CA SER A 207 -8.05 -12.70 -16.16
C SER A 207 -8.95 -11.83 -15.27
N VAL A 208 -8.80 -11.91 -13.95
CA VAL A 208 -9.62 -11.17 -12.97
C VAL A 208 -8.88 -10.07 -12.23
N CYS A 209 -7.57 -9.88 -12.47
CA CYS A 209 -6.79 -8.81 -11.84
C CYS A 209 -7.45 -7.42 -12.00
N SER A 210 -8.01 -7.14 -13.18
CA SER A 210 -8.70 -5.88 -13.45
C SER A 210 -9.98 -5.69 -12.63
N LYS A 211 -10.61 -6.75 -12.14
CA LYS A 211 -11.82 -6.64 -11.31
C LYS A 211 -11.52 -6.12 -9.89
N CYS A 212 -10.29 -6.37 -9.39
CA CYS A 212 -9.87 -5.96 -8.05
C CYS A 212 -8.99 -4.71 -8.05
N HIS A 213 -8.18 -4.52 -9.07
CA HIS A 213 -7.10 -3.55 -9.09
C HIS A 213 -7.30 -2.38 -10.05
N VAL A 214 -8.37 -2.37 -10.85
CA VAL A 214 -8.76 -1.19 -11.63
C VAL A 214 -9.32 -0.15 -10.68
N THR A 215 -8.47 0.78 -10.30
CA THR A 215 -8.88 2.02 -9.65
C THR A 215 -8.98 3.11 -10.70
N GLU A 216 -9.61 4.24 -10.36
CA GLU A 216 -9.60 5.44 -11.22
C GLU A 216 -8.19 5.89 -11.65
N TRP A 217 -7.17 5.43 -10.94
CA TRP A 217 -5.75 5.72 -11.18
C TRP A 217 -5.13 4.85 -12.29
N THR A 218 -5.66 3.67 -12.52
CA THR A 218 -5.19 2.76 -13.57
C THR A 218 -6.19 2.75 -14.70
N LYS A 219 -6.13 3.76 -15.57
CA LYS A 219 -6.99 3.86 -16.76
C LYS A 219 -6.75 2.74 -17.79
N ASN A 220 -5.70 1.94 -17.62
CA ASN A 220 -5.36 0.87 -18.53
C ASN A 220 -5.39 -0.50 -17.82
N PRO A 221 -6.43 -1.34 -18.07
CA PRO A 221 -6.54 -2.68 -17.51
C PRO A 221 -5.36 -3.62 -17.85
N THR A 222 -4.70 -3.41 -18.97
CA THR A 222 -3.54 -4.20 -19.40
C THR A 222 -2.36 -4.00 -18.45
N THR A 223 -2.09 -2.76 -18.06
CA THR A 223 -0.98 -2.41 -17.14
C THR A 223 -1.15 -3.07 -15.77
N VAL A 224 -2.40 -3.21 -15.28
CA VAL A 224 -2.68 -3.86 -13.99
C VAL A 224 -2.35 -5.34 -14.03
N LYS A 225 -2.73 -6.02 -15.11
CA LYS A 225 -2.45 -7.46 -15.29
C LYS A 225 -0.94 -7.72 -15.31
N ASP A 226 -0.21 -6.90 -16.03
CA ASP A 226 1.23 -7.05 -16.19
C ASP A 226 2.00 -6.70 -14.90
N PHE A 227 1.45 -5.84 -14.05
CA PHE A 227 2.05 -5.51 -12.77
C PHE A 227 1.98 -6.65 -11.74
N PHE A 228 0.84 -7.35 -11.65
CA PHE A 228 0.65 -8.39 -10.64
C PHE A 228 1.02 -9.79 -11.11
N VAL A 229 0.75 -10.10 -12.38
CA VAL A 229 1.03 -11.40 -12.99
C VAL A 229 1.51 -11.17 -14.41
N GLY A 230 2.77 -10.71 -14.57
CA GLY A 230 3.38 -10.47 -15.88
C GLY A 230 3.69 -11.75 -16.65
N GLU A 231 3.72 -11.67 -17.97
CA GLU A 231 4.13 -12.80 -18.82
C GLU A 231 5.57 -13.23 -18.53
N ASP A 232 6.46 -12.28 -18.23
CA ASP A 232 7.85 -12.52 -17.84
C ASP A 232 7.96 -13.43 -16.60
N MET A 233 7.08 -13.25 -15.61
CA MET A 233 7.02 -14.11 -14.43
C MET A 233 6.53 -15.51 -14.80
N ILE A 234 5.51 -15.63 -15.64
CA ILE A 234 4.96 -16.91 -16.10
C ILE A 234 6.02 -17.65 -16.94
N ASP A 235 6.70 -16.94 -17.84
CA ASP A 235 7.77 -17.50 -18.66
C ASP A 235 8.98 -17.92 -17.82
N ALA A 236 9.32 -17.17 -16.77
CA ALA A 236 10.38 -17.56 -15.85
C ALA A 236 10.04 -18.87 -15.14
N LEU A 237 8.80 -19.08 -14.70
CA LEU A 237 8.36 -20.34 -14.10
C LEU A 237 8.45 -21.54 -15.09
N GLN A 238 8.24 -21.30 -16.38
CA GLN A 238 8.36 -22.34 -17.40
C GLN A 238 9.84 -22.68 -17.74
N LYS A 239 10.74 -21.70 -17.60
CA LYS A 239 12.18 -21.89 -17.85
C LYS A 239 12.90 -22.64 -16.71
N VAL A 240 12.28 -22.79 -15.55
CA VAL A 240 12.83 -23.55 -14.42
C VAL A 240 12.75 -25.08 -14.67
N LYS A 241 12.07 -25.53 -15.73
CA LYS A 241 12.06 -26.91 -16.20
C LYS A 241 13.40 -27.28 -16.86
#